data_7474b36f70f5962aeb2f1716a06bb528
#
_entry.id   7474b36f70f5962aeb2f1716a06bb528
#
_cell.length_a   1.000
_cell.length_b   1.000
_cell.length_c   1.000
_cell.angle_alpha   90.00
_cell.angle_beta   90.00
_cell.angle_gamma   90.00
#
_symmetry.space_group_name_H-M   'P 1'
#
loop_
_entity.id
_entity.type
_entity.pdbx_description
1 polymer ?
#
loop_
_entity_poly.entity_id
_entity_poly.type
_entity_poly.pdbx_seq_one_letter_code
_entity_poly.pdbx_strand_id
1 'polypeptide(L)'
;MIDLRGRRAVVSGASRGIGAATVRLLAGAGADVVVGYRSRAGDAESVAAEARACGVRAVTCGADLDTREGCEALVRAGVDAFGGVDVVVVNHGVWPAEEVPVSAMDDARWGATMRADLDSVFWLSRAAARALGAGGRLVLVSSTAGQRGEAYHADYAAAKGAMISFVKSLAVELAGRDVTVNCVAPGWVDTEMTDAALRDGGRERIAASIPVGRVARAEDVAGPILFLASPLARHVTGEVLNVNGGSVLCG
;
A
#
# COMPACT_ATOMS: atom_id res chain seq x y z
N MET A 1 -19.10 -2.86 -13.34
CA MET A 1 -18.58 -3.39 -12.05
C MET A 1 -17.20 -3.98 -12.32
N ILE A 2 -16.20 -3.76 -11.45
CA ILE A 2 -14.88 -4.40 -11.59
C ILE A 2 -15.04 -5.89 -11.30
N ASP A 3 -14.47 -6.74 -12.18
CA ASP A 3 -14.46 -8.19 -12.06
C ASP A 3 -13.01 -8.67 -12.00
N LEU A 4 -12.65 -9.34 -10.91
CA LEU A 4 -11.32 -9.92 -10.66
C LEU A 4 -11.39 -11.44 -10.44
N ARG A 5 -12.47 -12.11 -10.86
CA ARG A 5 -12.58 -13.57 -10.75
C ARG A 5 -11.42 -14.26 -11.46
N GLY A 6 -10.82 -15.22 -10.76
CA GLY A 6 -9.62 -15.92 -11.23
C GLY A 6 -8.31 -15.14 -11.06
N ARG A 7 -8.34 -13.92 -10.55
CA ARG A 7 -7.13 -13.16 -10.18
C ARG A 7 -6.70 -13.49 -8.76
N ARG A 8 -5.40 -13.40 -8.51
CA ARG A 8 -4.73 -13.77 -7.26
C ARG A 8 -3.96 -12.57 -6.76
N ALA A 9 -4.34 -12.06 -5.62
CA ALA A 9 -3.80 -10.84 -5.05
C ALA A 9 -2.98 -11.11 -3.78
N VAL A 10 -1.90 -10.38 -3.60
CA VAL A 10 -1.11 -10.32 -2.38
C VAL A 10 -1.14 -8.90 -1.85
N VAL A 11 -1.55 -8.70 -0.60
CA VAL A 11 -1.62 -7.37 0.03
C VAL A 11 -0.76 -7.36 1.28
N SER A 12 0.25 -6.50 1.32
CA SER A 12 1.08 -6.31 2.52
C SER A 12 0.45 -5.33 3.50
N GLY A 13 0.70 -5.52 4.82
CA GLY A 13 0.10 -4.66 5.85
C GLY A 13 -1.42 -4.71 5.85
N ALA A 14 -2.01 -5.89 5.62
CA ALA A 14 -3.43 -6.06 5.32
C ALA A 14 -4.31 -6.42 6.52
N SER A 15 -3.75 -6.49 7.73
CA SER A 15 -4.53 -6.80 8.95
C SER A 15 -5.44 -5.66 9.41
N ARG A 16 -5.25 -4.43 8.92
CA ARG A 16 -6.03 -3.24 9.32
C ARG A 16 -5.94 -2.12 8.28
N GLY A 17 -6.68 -1.03 8.52
CA GLY A 17 -6.60 0.22 7.76
C GLY A 17 -6.81 0.03 6.25
N ILE A 18 -6.02 0.74 5.45
CA ILE A 18 -6.10 0.72 3.99
C ILE A 18 -5.92 -0.69 3.42
N GLY A 19 -4.97 -1.47 3.98
CA GLY A 19 -4.71 -2.84 3.51
C GLY A 19 -5.91 -3.76 3.71
N ALA A 20 -6.56 -3.73 4.86
CA ALA A 20 -7.77 -4.52 5.13
C ALA A 20 -8.94 -4.10 4.23
N ALA A 21 -9.17 -2.79 4.06
CA ALA A 21 -10.18 -2.27 3.13
C ALA A 21 -9.89 -2.72 1.68
N THR A 22 -8.63 -2.72 1.28
CA THR A 22 -8.20 -3.20 -0.04
C THR A 22 -8.51 -4.69 -0.23
N VAL A 23 -8.19 -5.53 0.76
CA VAL A 23 -8.52 -6.97 0.72
C VAL A 23 -10.02 -7.19 0.55
N ARG A 24 -10.87 -6.48 1.32
CA ARG A 24 -12.33 -6.58 1.20
C ARG A 24 -12.82 -6.24 -0.20
N LEU A 25 -12.31 -5.16 -0.80
CA LEU A 25 -12.71 -4.76 -2.15
C LEU A 25 -12.20 -5.73 -3.22
N LEU A 26 -10.97 -6.23 -3.12
CA LEU A 26 -10.42 -7.24 -4.04
C LEU A 26 -11.22 -8.55 -3.96
N ALA A 27 -11.53 -9.03 -2.74
CA ALA A 27 -12.34 -10.22 -2.53
C ALA A 27 -13.79 -10.03 -3.01
N GLY A 28 -14.40 -8.87 -2.74
CA GLY A 28 -15.72 -8.51 -3.25
C GLY A 28 -15.79 -8.43 -4.79
N ALA A 29 -14.65 -8.15 -5.44
CA ALA A 29 -14.51 -8.20 -6.90
C ALA A 29 -14.18 -9.62 -7.43
N GLY A 30 -14.00 -10.62 -6.56
CA GLY A 30 -13.80 -12.02 -6.91
C GLY A 30 -12.35 -12.49 -6.94
N ALA A 31 -11.38 -11.70 -6.45
CA ALA A 31 -9.99 -12.11 -6.39
C ALA A 31 -9.70 -13.01 -5.18
N ASP A 32 -8.90 -14.06 -5.36
CA ASP A 32 -8.27 -14.78 -4.26
C ASP A 32 -7.21 -13.87 -3.61
N VAL A 33 -7.06 -13.91 -2.27
CA VAL A 33 -6.24 -12.92 -1.57
C VAL A 33 -5.30 -13.53 -0.52
N VAL A 34 -4.07 -13.06 -0.47
CA VAL A 34 -3.14 -13.24 0.65
C VAL A 34 -3.19 -12.00 1.52
N VAL A 35 -3.54 -12.18 2.79
CA VAL A 35 -3.56 -11.14 3.82
C VAL A 35 -2.22 -11.13 4.54
N GLY A 36 -1.30 -10.23 4.11
CA GLY A 36 0.02 -10.09 4.70
C GLY A 36 -0.02 -9.27 5.99
N TYR A 37 0.61 -9.76 7.04
CA TYR A 37 0.70 -9.08 8.34
C TYR A 37 2.07 -9.31 8.99
N ARG A 38 2.43 -8.49 10.00
CA ARG A 38 3.67 -8.69 10.78
C ARG A 38 3.39 -9.34 12.13
N SER A 39 2.52 -8.76 12.96
CA SER A 39 2.29 -9.19 14.34
C SER A 39 0.82 -9.45 14.70
N ARG A 40 -0.13 -8.96 13.90
CA ARG A 40 -1.57 -9.02 14.19
C ARG A 40 -2.25 -10.19 13.49
N ALA A 41 -1.94 -11.41 13.92
CA ALA A 41 -2.46 -12.63 13.30
C ALA A 41 -4.00 -12.73 13.41
N GLY A 42 -4.58 -12.39 14.57
CA GLY A 42 -6.04 -12.45 14.79
C GLY A 42 -6.80 -11.48 13.88
N ASP A 43 -6.30 -10.22 13.74
CA ASP A 43 -6.92 -9.23 12.86
C ASP A 43 -6.80 -9.66 11.40
N ALA A 44 -5.64 -10.20 10.98
CA ALA A 44 -5.43 -10.71 9.64
C ALA A 44 -6.37 -11.88 9.33
N GLU A 45 -6.58 -12.79 10.27
CA GLU A 45 -7.51 -13.92 10.10
C GLU A 45 -8.97 -13.45 10.03
N SER A 46 -9.36 -12.43 10.80
CA SER A 46 -10.67 -11.81 10.67
C SER A 46 -10.90 -11.25 9.26
N VAL A 47 -9.93 -10.51 8.71
CA VAL A 47 -9.99 -9.98 7.34
C VAL A 47 -10.05 -11.12 6.30
N ALA A 48 -9.27 -12.18 6.50
CA ALA A 48 -9.32 -13.36 5.62
C ALA A 48 -10.65 -14.10 5.67
N ALA A 49 -11.27 -14.19 6.86
CA ALA A 49 -12.60 -14.79 7.02
C ALA A 49 -13.68 -13.97 6.28
N GLU A 50 -13.63 -12.64 6.38
CA GLU A 50 -14.52 -11.76 5.62
C GLU A 50 -14.34 -11.94 4.10
N ALA A 51 -13.09 -12.07 3.64
CA ALA A 51 -12.80 -12.32 2.22
C ALA A 51 -13.38 -13.68 1.77
N ARG A 52 -13.22 -14.74 2.57
CA ARG A 52 -13.82 -16.06 2.28
C ARG A 52 -15.34 -16.02 2.22
N ALA A 53 -15.98 -15.17 3.02
CA ALA A 53 -17.43 -14.97 2.96
C ALA A 53 -17.91 -14.38 1.61
N CYS A 54 -17.01 -13.75 0.84
CA CYS A 54 -17.27 -13.33 -0.54
C CYS A 54 -17.17 -14.48 -1.56
N GLY A 55 -16.86 -15.71 -1.13
CA GLY A 55 -16.76 -16.89 -2.00
C GLY A 55 -15.40 -17.08 -2.68
N VAL A 56 -14.36 -16.37 -2.24
CA VAL A 56 -12.99 -16.48 -2.76
C VAL A 56 -12.10 -17.26 -1.77
N ARG A 57 -10.93 -17.70 -2.26
CA ARG A 57 -9.90 -18.24 -1.37
C ARG A 57 -9.16 -17.09 -0.68
N ALA A 58 -8.93 -17.22 0.62
CA ALA A 58 -8.13 -16.25 1.36
C ALA A 58 -7.25 -16.97 2.38
N VAL A 59 -5.96 -16.60 2.39
CA VAL A 59 -4.97 -17.11 3.34
C VAL A 59 -4.26 -15.95 4.01
N THR A 60 -3.79 -16.18 5.23
CA THR A 60 -2.97 -15.20 5.96
C THR A 60 -1.50 -15.56 5.84
N CYS A 61 -0.60 -14.56 5.82
CA CYS A 61 0.84 -14.77 5.82
C CYS A 61 1.51 -13.79 6.79
N GLY A 62 2.05 -14.35 7.89
CA GLY A 62 2.90 -13.60 8.82
C GLY A 62 4.30 -13.47 8.25
N ALA A 63 4.75 -12.22 7.98
CA ALA A 63 6.05 -11.95 7.40
C ALA A 63 6.64 -10.65 7.97
N ASP A 64 7.91 -10.70 8.36
CA ASP A 64 8.68 -9.50 8.71
C ASP A 64 9.26 -8.88 7.43
N LEU A 65 8.62 -7.84 6.95
CA LEU A 65 8.99 -7.18 5.70
C LEU A 65 10.23 -6.27 5.85
N ASP A 66 10.72 -6.04 7.07
CA ASP A 66 12.02 -5.42 7.32
C ASP A 66 13.19 -6.35 6.93
N THR A 67 12.87 -7.52 6.34
CA THR A 67 13.81 -8.50 5.80
C THR A 67 13.46 -8.88 4.37
N ARG A 68 14.49 -9.17 3.57
CA ARG A 68 14.30 -9.66 2.20
C ARG A 68 13.53 -10.99 2.18
N GLU A 69 13.88 -11.88 3.10
CA GLU A 69 13.29 -13.22 3.23
C GLU A 69 11.79 -13.15 3.52
N GLY A 70 11.36 -12.22 4.39
CA GLY A 70 9.95 -11.99 4.69
C GLY A 70 9.17 -11.45 3.47
N CYS A 71 9.77 -10.53 2.70
CA CYS A 71 9.18 -10.03 1.46
C CYS A 71 9.00 -11.13 0.41
N GLU A 72 10.02 -11.97 0.22
CA GLU A 72 9.96 -13.12 -0.69
C GLU A 72 8.93 -14.17 -0.23
N ALA A 73 8.86 -14.42 1.10
CA ALA A 73 7.88 -15.35 1.67
C ALA A 73 6.44 -14.90 1.45
N LEU A 74 6.17 -13.59 1.57
CA LEU A 74 4.82 -13.07 1.35
C LEU A 74 4.33 -13.29 -0.09
N VAL A 75 5.16 -13.04 -1.10
CA VAL A 75 4.81 -13.30 -2.51
C VAL A 75 4.68 -14.79 -2.77
N ARG A 76 5.60 -15.59 -2.22
CA ARG A 76 5.59 -17.05 -2.34
C ARG A 76 4.31 -17.66 -1.77
N ALA A 77 3.78 -17.12 -0.66
CA ALA A 77 2.51 -17.59 -0.10
C ALA A 77 1.35 -17.52 -1.12
N GLY A 78 1.33 -16.51 -2.00
CA GLY A 78 0.35 -16.43 -3.10
C GLY A 78 0.58 -17.49 -4.17
N VAL A 79 1.84 -17.74 -4.53
CA VAL A 79 2.19 -18.79 -5.49
C VAL A 79 1.81 -20.16 -4.94
N ASP A 80 2.14 -20.45 -3.70
CA ASP A 80 1.90 -21.76 -3.04
C ASP A 80 0.39 -22.02 -2.86
N ALA A 81 -0.36 -21.00 -2.41
CA ALA A 81 -1.79 -21.14 -2.13
C ALA A 81 -2.66 -21.16 -3.40
N PHE A 82 -2.27 -20.42 -4.43
CA PHE A 82 -3.15 -20.15 -5.58
C PHE A 82 -2.56 -20.55 -6.93
N GLY A 83 -1.30 -21.00 -6.98
CA GLY A 83 -0.61 -21.37 -8.21
C GLY A 83 -0.05 -20.17 -8.98
N GLY A 84 0.02 -18.98 -8.38
CA GLY A 84 0.59 -17.78 -8.98
C GLY A 84 0.09 -16.48 -8.33
N VAL A 85 0.54 -15.35 -8.87
CA VAL A 85 0.17 -14.00 -8.39
C VAL A 85 -0.08 -13.09 -9.58
N ASP A 86 -1.20 -12.37 -9.57
CA ASP A 86 -1.59 -11.42 -10.62
C ASP A 86 -1.58 -9.97 -10.15
N VAL A 87 -1.79 -9.74 -8.85
CA VAL A 87 -1.83 -8.41 -8.22
C VAL A 87 -0.97 -8.42 -6.98
N VAL A 88 -0.09 -7.43 -6.85
CA VAL A 88 0.62 -7.18 -5.59
C VAL A 88 0.37 -5.74 -5.15
N VAL A 89 -0.11 -5.58 -3.91
CA VAL A 89 -0.32 -4.27 -3.28
C VAL A 89 0.70 -4.09 -2.16
N VAL A 90 1.62 -3.16 -2.35
CA VAL A 90 2.66 -2.79 -1.39
C VAL A 90 2.11 -1.65 -0.53
N ASN A 91 1.43 -2.01 0.56
CA ASN A 91 0.70 -1.07 1.41
C ASN A 91 1.32 -0.87 2.80
N HIS A 92 2.17 -1.80 3.25
CA HIS A 92 2.82 -1.67 4.56
C HIS A 92 3.69 -0.41 4.65
N GLY A 93 3.92 0.03 5.87
CA GLY A 93 4.78 1.16 6.18
C GLY A 93 4.60 1.61 7.61
N VAL A 94 5.44 2.54 8.03
CA VAL A 94 5.39 3.20 9.33
C VAL A 94 5.37 4.71 9.12
N TRP A 95 4.66 5.41 9.97
CA TRP A 95 4.74 6.86 10.10
C TRP A 95 5.05 7.15 11.58
N PRO A 96 6.30 7.52 11.92
CA PRO A 96 6.66 7.84 13.29
C PRO A 96 5.89 9.08 13.74
N ALA A 97 5.02 8.96 14.74
CA ALA A 97 4.16 10.06 15.18
C ALA A 97 4.93 11.19 15.89
N GLU A 98 6.15 10.92 16.37
CA GLU A 98 7.00 11.90 17.01
C GLU A 98 7.61 12.86 15.97
N GLU A 99 7.38 14.15 16.16
CA GLU A 99 7.97 15.21 15.36
C GLU A 99 9.44 15.44 15.73
N VAL A 100 10.37 15.21 14.78
CA VAL A 100 11.81 15.41 14.99
C VAL A 100 12.39 16.24 13.85
N PRO A 101 12.96 17.43 14.17
CA PRO A 101 13.65 18.21 13.15
C PRO A 101 14.89 17.47 12.65
N VAL A 102 15.24 17.65 11.38
CA VAL A 102 16.38 16.95 10.74
C VAL A 102 17.69 17.12 11.50
N SER A 103 17.87 18.27 12.11
CA SER A 103 19.07 18.57 12.91
C SER A 103 19.20 17.77 14.21
N ALA A 104 18.09 17.13 14.67
CA ALA A 104 18.05 16.31 15.88
C ALA A 104 17.69 14.84 15.56
N MET A 105 17.42 14.51 14.30
CA MET A 105 17.12 13.15 13.88
C MET A 105 18.38 12.30 13.92
N ASP A 106 18.35 11.22 14.69
CA ASP A 106 19.47 10.29 14.77
C ASP A 106 19.46 9.27 13.61
N ASP A 107 20.63 8.65 13.39
CA ASP A 107 20.81 7.64 12.34
C ASP A 107 19.95 6.39 12.56
N ALA A 108 19.62 6.07 13.81
CA ALA A 108 18.82 4.89 14.14
C ALA A 108 17.37 5.08 13.68
N ARG A 109 16.76 6.23 13.94
CA ARG A 109 15.42 6.60 13.45
C ARG A 109 15.38 6.64 11.92
N TRP A 110 16.34 7.36 11.31
CA TRP A 110 16.47 7.42 9.86
C TRP A 110 16.55 6.01 9.26
N GLY A 111 17.48 5.17 9.76
CA GLY A 111 17.68 3.81 9.24
C GLY A 111 16.47 2.91 9.44
N ALA A 112 15.74 3.04 10.56
CA ALA A 112 14.53 2.27 10.81
C ALA A 112 13.42 2.61 9.82
N THR A 113 13.17 3.92 9.57
CA THR A 113 12.15 4.37 8.61
C THR A 113 12.53 3.97 7.18
N MET A 114 13.78 4.16 6.77
CA MET A 114 14.24 3.74 5.44
C MET A 114 14.07 2.23 5.24
N ARG A 115 14.38 1.41 6.23
CA ARG A 115 14.21 -0.04 6.15
C ARG A 115 12.75 -0.43 6.02
N ALA A 116 11.88 0.15 6.84
CA ALA A 116 10.45 -0.19 6.86
C ALA A 116 9.68 0.34 5.63
N ASP A 117 10.06 1.50 5.07
CA ASP A 117 9.28 2.19 4.04
C ASP A 117 9.94 2.28 2.66
N LEU A 118 11.23 1.89 2.54
CA LEU A 118 11.95 1.92 1.26
C LEU A 118 12.62 0.59 0.94
N ASP A 119 13.49 0.06 1.81
CA ASP A 119 14.17 -1.22 1.53
C ASP A 119 13.17 -2.37 1.41
N SER A 120 12.19 -2.43 2.30
CA SER A 120 11.10 -3.41 2.28
C SER A 120 10.27 -3.30 0.99
N VAL A 121 9.97 -2.09 0.56
CA VAL A 121 9.25 -1.82 -0.70
C VAL A 121 10.05 -2.31 -1.90
N PHE A 122 11.36 -2.04 -1.92
CA PHE A 122 12.25 -2.57 -2.96
C PHE A 122 12.25 -4.10 -2.97
N TRP A 123 12.44 -4.76 -1.83
CA TRP A 123 12.48 -6.23 -1.78
C TRP A 123 11.17 -6.87 -2.19
N LEU A 124 10.04 -6.34 -1.69
CA LEU A 124 8.72 -6.86 -2.03
C LEU A 124 8.38 -6.62 -3.51
N SER A 125 8.67 -5.44 -4.04
CA SER A 125 8.46 -5.12 -5.46
C SER A 125 9.33 -5.97 -6.37
N ARG A 126 10.59 -6.26 -5.98
CA ARG A 126 11.49 -7.18 -6.70
C ARG A 126 10.94 -8.61 -6.72
N ALA A 127 10.41 -9.09 -5.58
CA ALA A 127 9.77 -10.41 -5.52
C ALA A 127 8.51 -10.45 -6.40
N ALA A 128 7.68 -9.39 -6.34
CA ALA A 128 6.52 -9.23 -7.20
C ALA A 128 6.88 -9.22 -8.68
N ALA A 129 7.89 -8.44 -9.09
CA ALA A 129 8.34 -8.36 -10.48
C ALA A 129 8.79 -9.71 -11.06
N ARG A 130 9.30 -10.62 -10.22
CA ARG A 130 9.67 -11.99 -10.61
C ARG A 130 8.45 -12.91 -10.75
N ALA A 131 7.41 -12.72 -9.92
CA ALA A 131 6.25 -13.59 -9.85
C ALA A 131 5.11 -13.18 -10.79
N LEU A 132 4.96 -11.87 -11.09
CA LEU A 132 3.91 -11.35 -11.94
C LEU A 132 4.12 -11.78 -13.41
N GLY A 133 3.09 -12.37 -14.00
CA GLY A 133 3.02 -12.66 -15.44
C GLY A 133 2.33 -11.54 -16.23
N ALA A 134 2.05 -11.81 -17.51
CA ALA A 134 1.31 -10.90 -18.39
C ALA A 134 -0.07 -10.55 -17.80
N GLY A 135 -0.43 -9.28 -17.89
CA GLY A 135 -1.62 -8.73 -17.25
C GLY A 135 -1.45 -8.48 -15.75
N GLY A 136 -0.22 -8.57 -15.22
CA GLY A 136 0.10 -8.33 -13.81
C GLY A 136 -0.08 -6.87 -13.38
N ARG A 137 -0.34 -6.65 -12.09
CA ARG A 137 -0.54 -5.32 -11.49
C ARG A 137 0.28 -5.19 -10.22
N LEU A 138 1.11 -4.16 -10.16
CA LEU A 138 1.85 -3.78 -8.96
C LEU A 138 1.39 -2.38 -8.53
N VAL A 139 0.80 -2.28 -7.35
CA VAL A 139 0.29 -1.02 -6.81
C VAL A 139 0.99 -0.70 -5.49
N LEU A 140 1.63 0.45 -5.41
CA LEU A 140 2.33 0.92 -4.22
C LEU A 140 1.50 1.99 -3.50
N VAL A 141 1.63 2.05 -2.18
CA VAL A 141 0.98 3.10 -1.36
C VAL A 141 2.06 4.04 -0.83
N SER A 142 2.20 5.19 -1.50
CA SER A 142 3.06 6.29 -1.08
C SER A 142 2.31 7.25 -0.12
N SER A 143 2.50 8.54 -0.23
CA SER A 143 1.88 9.58 0.60
C SER A 143 2.01 10.95 -0.06
N THR A 144 1.13 11.89 0.31
CA THR A 144 1.36 13.32 0.04
C THR A 144 2.68 13.83 0.62
N ALA A 145 3.17 13.23 1.71
CA ALA A 145 4.50 13.53 2.26
C ALA A 145 5.62 13.27 1.25
N GLY A 146 5.50 12.22 0.44
CA GLY A 146 6.45 11.90 -0.63
C GLY A 146 6.39 12.88 -1.82
N GLN A 147 5.27 13.60 -1.98
CA GLN A 147 5.09 14.57 -3.07
C GLN A 147 5.58 15.97 -2.70
N ARG A 148 5.29 16.43 -1.49
CA ARG A 148 5.55 17.83 -1.05
C ARG A 148 6.57 17.96 0.07
N GLY A 149 7.06 16.83 0.61
CA GLY A 149 7.75 16.81 1.89
C GLY A 149 6.80 16.89 3.08
N GLU A 150 7.33 16.60 4.27
CA GLU A 150 6.62 16.75 5.54
C GLU A 150 7.61 17.23 6.59
N ALA A 151 7.37 18.41 7.14
CA ALA A 151 8.22 18.98 8.17
C ALA A 151 8.24 18.03 9.39
N TYR A 152 9.39 17.89 10.02
CA TYR A 152 9.65 17.02 11.18
C TYR A 152 9.53 15.51 10.95
N HIS A 153 9.23 15.09 9.70
CA HIS A 153 9.15 13.70 9.24
C HIS A 153 9.95 13.51 7.95
N ALA A 154 11.16 14.09 7.90
CA ALA A 154 12.00 14.08 6.70
C ALA A 154 12.40 12.66 6.26
N ASP A 155 12.56 11.72 7.22
CA ASP A 155 12.79 10.30 6.99
C ASP A 155 11.63 9.65 6.21
N TYR A 156 10.41 9.82 6.69
CA TYR A 156 9.20 9.30 6.04
C TYR A 156 8.96 9.94 4.66
N ALA A 157 9.07 11.27 4.59
CA ALA A 157 8.88 12.00 3.34
C ALA A 157 9.90 11.57 2.26
N ALA A 158 11.16 11.38 2.64
CA ALA A 158 12.21 10.90 1.75
C ALA A 158 11.93 9.48 1.24
N ALA A 159 11.56 8.54 2.13
CA ALA A 159 11.21 7.17 1.75
C ALA A 159 10.01 7.13 0.79
N LYS A 160 8.93 7.87 1.11
CA LYS A 160 7.72 7.93 0.27
C LYS A 160 7.96 8.68 -1.04
N GLY A 161 8.87 9.66 -1.08
CA GLY A 161 9.31 10.34 -2.29
C GLY A 161 10.15 9.44 -3.21
N ALA A 162 11.08 8.69 -2.63
CA ALA A 162 11.86 7.69 -3.36
C ALA A 162 10.97 6.63 -4.02
N MET A 163 9.90 6.20 -3.34
CA MET A 163 8.90 5.26 -3.88
C MET A 163 8.24 5.79 -5.16
N ILE A 164 7.93 7.10 -5.24
CA ILE A 164 7.33 7.73 -6.43
C ILE A 164 8.25 7.61 -7.64
N SER A 165 9.55 7.88 -7.46
CA SER A 165 10.54 7.74 -8.53
C SER A 165 10.75 6.26 -8.91
N PHE A 166 10.78 5.37 -7.92
CA PHE A 166 10.93 3.92 -8.11
C PHE A 166 9.81 3.31 -8.95
N VAL A 167 8.56 3.72 -8.71
CA VAL A 167 7.38 3.30 -9.51
C VAL A 167 7.56 3.62 -10.99
N LYS A 168 8.06 4.82 -11.32
CA LYS A 168 8.28 5.25 -12.71
C LYS A 168 9.32 4.39 -13.41
N SER A 169 10.40 4.01 -12.72
CA SER A 169 11.41 3.10 -13.24
C SER A 169 10.83 1.71 -13.52
N LEU A 170 10.16 1.11 -12.51
CA LEU A 170 9.57 -0.21 -12.66
C LEU A 170 8.48 -0.27 -13.74
N ALA A 171 7.72 0.82 -13.92
CA ALA A 171 6.68 0.89 -14.94
C ALA A 171 7.26 0.69 -16.34
N VAL A 172 8.39 1.32 -16.65
CA VAL A 172 9.08 1.18 -17.94
C VAL A 172 9.72 -0.20 -18.08
N GLU A 173 10.37 -0.70 -17.02
CA GLU A 173 11.04 -2.02 -17.03
C GLU A 173 10.06 -3.18 -17.26
N LEU A 174 8.84 -3.10 -16.69
CA LEU A 174 7.88 -4.19 -16.71
C LEU A 174 6.83 -4.07 -17.83
N ALA A 175 6.74 -2.92 -18.50
CA ALA A 175 5.75 -2.68 -19.56
C ALA A 175 5.81 -3.71 -20.70
N GLY A 176 7.00 -4.11 -21.14
CA GLY A 176 7.20 -5.14 -22.16
C GLY A 176 6.68 -6.54 -21.79
N ARG A 177 6.36 -6.76 -20.51
CA ARG A 177 5.75 -7.98 -19.97
C ARG A 177 4.23 -7.84 -19.74
N ASP A 178 3.61 -6.76 -20.20
CA ASP A 178 2.20 -6.40 -19.92
C ASP A 178 1.91 -6.29 -18.40
N VAL A 179 2.88 -5.80 -17.61
CA VAL A 179 2.73 -5.53 -16.19
C VAL A 179 2.67 -4.02 -15.97
N THR A 180 1.60 -3.53 -15.34
CA THR A 180 1.52 -2.12 -14.95
C THR A 180 1.99 -1.92 -13.52
N VAL A 181 2.69 -0.81 -13.28
CA VAL A 181 3.18 -0.40 -11.96
C VAL A 181 2.71 1.02 -11.68
N ASN A 182 1.92 1.19 -10.63
CA ASN A 182 1.36 2.48 -10.26
C ASN A 182 1.46 2.72 -8.75
N CYS A 183 1.21 3.94 -8.35
CA CYS A 183 1.23 4.37 -6.97
C CYS A 183 -0.07 5.11 -6.63
N VAL A 184 -0.55 4.98 -5.42
CA VAL A 184 -1.51 5.93 -4.82
C VAL A 184 -0.78 6.81 -3.82
N ALA A 185 -1.14 8.09 -3.74
CA ALA A 185 -0.61 9.04 -2.78
C ALA A 185 -1.74 9.56 -1.87
N PRO A 186 -2.03 8.86 -0.76
CA PRO A 186 -3.02 9.30 0.21
C PRO A 186 -2.59 10.57 0.94
N GLY A 187 -3.56 11.40 1.31
CA GLY A 187 -3.41 12.40 2.36
C GLY A 187 -3.69 11.81 3.74
N TRP A 188 -4.35 12.59 4.60
CA TRP A 188 -4.79 12.11 5.92
C TRP A 188 -5.91 11.09 5.80
N VAL A 189 -5.69 9.91 6.36
CA VAL A 189 -6.63 8.78 6.35
C VAL A 189 -6.90 8.35 7.79
N ASP A 190 -8.14 8.16 8.14
CA ASP A 190 -8.60 7.70 9.45
C ASP A 190 -8.24 6.23 9.66
N THR A 191 -7.11 6.00 10.29
CA THR A 191 -6.54 4.69 10.61
C THR A 191 -5.80 4.76 11.93
N GLU A 192 -5.47 3.61 12.52
CA GLU A 192 -4.67 3.58 13.75
C GLU A 192 -3.30 4.28 13.60
N MET A 193 -2.73 4.34 12.40
CA MET A 193 -1.46 5.03 12.15
C MET A 193 -1.56 6.53 12.46
N THR A 194 -2.70 7.15 12.16
CA THR A 194 -2.95 8.59 12.30
C THR A 194 -3.73 8.95 13.56
N ASP A 195 -4.10 7.96 14.37
CA ASP A 195 -4.98 8.11 15.53
C ASP A 195 -4.50 9.20 16.51
N ALA A 196 -3.18 9.21 16.80
CA ALA A 196 -2.60 10.22 17.66
C ALA A 196 -2.77 11.66 17.13
N ALA A 197 -2.61 11.85 15.83
CA ALA A 197 -2.77 13.16 15.19
C ALA A 197 -4.24 13.61 15.08
N LEU A 198 -5.19 12.65 15.08
CA LEU A 198 -6.63 12.91 14.94
C LEU A 198 -7.36 13.13 16.27
N ARG A 199 -6.69 12.92 17.42
CA ARG A 199 -7.27 13.17 18.75
C ARG A 199 -7.29 14.66 19.10
N ASP A 200 -7.97 15.01 20.14
CA ASP A 200 -7.97 16.30 20.83
C ASP A 200 -8.15 17.51 19.87
N GLY A 201 -9.16 17.44 19.00
CA GLY A 201 -9.46 18.48 18.00
C GLY A 201 -8.57 18.43 16.75
N GLY A 202 -7.69 17.41 16.63
CA GLY A 202 -6.82 17.21 15.47
C GLY A 202 -7.61 16.90 14.21
N ARG A 203 -8.67 16.10 14.31
CA ARG A 203 -9.55 15.74 13.20
C ARG A 203 -10.17 16.97 12.51
N GLU A 204 -10.74 17.88 13.29
CA GLU A 204 -11.39 19.09 12.80
C GLU A 204 -10.37 20.02 12.16
N ARG A 205 -9.22 20.21 12.80
CA ARG A 205 -8.13 21.04 12.29
C ARG A 205 -7.59 20.49 10.97
N ILE A 206 -7.36 19.19 10.87
CA ILE A 206 -6.88 18.52 9.67
C ILE A 206 -7.96 18.60 8.58
N ALA A 207 -9.21 18.27 8.87
CA ALA A 207 -10.32 18.33 7.91
C ALA A 207 -10.48 19.73 7.31
N ALA A 208 -10.33 20.79 8.12
CA ALA A 208 -10.39 22.18 7.65
C ALA A 208 -9.27 22.55 6.67
N SER A 209 -8.14 21.80 6.68
CA SER A 209 -7.02 21.99 5.73
C SER A 209 -7.19 21.23 4.43
N ILE A 210 -8.16 20.32 4.36
CA ILE A 210 -8.43 19.48 3.18
C ILE A 210 -9.53 20.11 2.35
N PRO A 211 -9.34 20.41 1.04
CA PRO A 211 -10.36 21.06 0.21
C PRO A 211 -11.72 20.36 0.21
N VAL A 212 -11.78 19.02 0.23
CA VAL A 212 -13.06 18.30 0.35
C VAL A 212 -13.64 18.31 1.77
N GLY A 213 -13.01 18.95 2.74
CA GLY A 213 -13.54 19.22 4.09
C GLY A 213 -13.60 18.00 5.03
N ARG A 214 -12.95 16.91 4.73
CA ARG A 214 -12.93 15.72 5.60
C ARG A 214 -11.64 14.92 5.50
N VAL A 215 -11.29 14.22 6.58
CA VAL A 215 -10.29 13.16 6.58
C VAL A 215 -10.84 11.98 5.77
N ALA A 216 -9.99 11.35 4.96
CA ALA A 216 -10.38 10.18 4.18
C ALA A 216 -10.62 8.95 5.08
N ARG A 217 -11.46 8.03 4.63
CA ARG A 217 -11.56 6.68 5.21
C ARG A 217 -10.65 5.72 4.46
N ALA A 218 -10.37 4.57 5.03
CA ALA A 218 -9.56 3.54 4.38
C ALA A 218 -10.14 3.12 3.01
N GLU A 219 -11.46 3.08 2.88
CA GLU A 219 -12.18 2.73 1.66
C GLU A 219 -11.99 3.78 0.54
N ASP A 220 -11.83 5.07 0.90
CA ASP A 220 -11.54 6.13 -0.06
C ASP A 220 -10.21 5.90 -0.80
N VAL A 221 -9.26 5.19 -0.17
CA VAL A 221 -7.97 4.81 -0.75
C VAL A 221 -8.03 3.45 -1.42
N ALA A 222 -8.74 2.51 -0.82
CA ALA A 222 -8.86 1.14 -1.33
C ALA A 222 -9.58 1.08 -2.70
N GLY A 223 -10.55 1.98 -2.96
CA GLY A 223 -11.23 2.08 -4.26
C GLY A 223 -10.28 2.38 -5.42
N PRO A 224 -9.47 3.45 -5.35
CA PRO A 224 -8.39 3.71 -6.31
C PRO A 224 -7.39 2.57 -6.48
N ILE A 225 -7.00 1.88 -5.39
CA ILE A 225 -6.15 0.68 -5.47
C ILE A 225 -6.84 -0.43 -6.27
N LEU A 226 -8.12 -0.70 -6.00
CA LEU A 226 -8.91 -1.68 -6.76
C LEU A 226 -8.98 -1.31 -8.24
N PHE A 227 -9.19 -0.04 -8.59
CA PHE A 227 -9.16 0.43 -9.98
C PHE A 227 -7.82 0.13 -10.64
N LEU A 228 -6.70 0.50 -10.02
CA LEU A 228 -5.35 0.26 -10.55
C LEU A 228 -5.01 -1.23 -10.64
N ALA A 229 -5.56 -2.06 -9.77
CA ALA A 229 -5.44 -3.52 -9.79
C ALA A 229 -6.30 -4.19 -10.87
N SER A 230 -7.22 -3.47 -11.49
CA SER A 230 -8.23 -4.01 -12.41
C SER A 230 -7.82 -3.90 -13.88
N PRO A 231 -8.51 -4.63 -14.79
CA PRO A 231 -8.34 -4.46 -16.24
C PRO A 231 -8.72 -3.06 -16.75
N LEU A 232 -9.50 -2.26 -15.99
CA LEU A 232 -9.86 -0.89 -16.37
C LEU A 232 -8.63 0.02 -16.43
N ALA A 233 -7.59 -0.27 -15.63
CA ALA A 233 -6.34 0.45 -15.60
C ALA A 233 -5.24 -0.14 -16.50
N ARG A 234 -5.58 -1.01 -17.48
CA ARG A 234 -4.58 -1.70 -18.31
C ARG A 234 -3.66 -0.80 -19.13
N HIS A 235 -4.03 0.47 -19.30
CA HIS A 235 -3.23 1.48 -20.02
C HIS A 235 -2.73 2.59 -19.09
N VAL A 236 -2.80 2.36 -17.77
CA VAL A 236 -2.28 3.26 -16.73
C VAL A 236 -1.05 2.60 -16.12
N THR A 237 0.13 3.20 -16.32
CA THR A 237 1.39 2.74 -15.73
C THR A 237 2.33 3.91 -15.48
N GLY A 238 3.09 3.86 -14.40
CA GLY A 238 3.96 4.96 -13.95
C GLY A 238 3.21 6.12 -13.28
N GLU A 239 1.91 5.96 -13.03
CA GLU A 239 1.04 7.00 -12.48
C GLU A 239 1.16 7.09 -10.95
N VAL A 240 1.04 8.30 -10.43
CA VAL A 240 0.88 8.61 -9.02
C VAL A 240 -0.50 9.21 -8.79
N LEU A 241 -1.46 8.36 -8.48
CA LEU A 241 -2.85 8.76 -8.30
C LEU A 241 -3.05 9.43 -6.94
N ASN A 242 -3.40 10.71 -6.95
CA ASN A 242 -3.68 11.51 -5.76
C ASN A 242 -4.99 11.08 -5.10
N VAL A 243 -4.94 10.69 -3.82
CA VAL A 243 -6.10 10.32 -3.00
C VAL A 243 -6.07 11.14 -1.71
N ASN A 244 -6.14 12.46 -1.83
CA ASN A 244 -5.83 13.38 -0.75
C ASN A 244 -6.86 14.50 -0.55
N GLY A 245 -8.02 14.41 -1.23
CA GLY A 245 -9.08 15.41 -1.13
C GLY A 245 -8.68 16.80 -1.63
N GLY A 246 -7.68 16.91 -2.49
CA GLY A 246 -7.19 18.17 -3.04
C GLY A 246 -6.09 18.85 -2.21
N SER A 247 -5.59 18.21 -1.15
CA SER A 247 -4.53 18.78 -0.30
C SER A 247 -3.19 18.97 -1.02
N VAL A 248 -2.94 18.15 -2.05
CA VAL A 248 -1.79 18.26 -2.94
C VAL A 248 -2.27 18.10 -4.37
N LEU A 249 -1.98 19.07 -5.20
CA LEU A 249 -2.30 19.09 -6.62
C LEU A 249 -0.99 18.93 -7.39
N CYS A 250 -0.66 17.68 -7.74
CA CYS A 250 0.49 17.34 -8.58
C CYS A 250 -0.02 16.88 -9.94
N GLY A 251 0.41 17.53 -10.99
CA GLY A 251 0.15 17.14 -12.36
C GLY A 251 1.45 17.00 -13.11
#